data_8b2ff5fab6bd99a099e797c8c0c504cb
#
_entry.id   8b2ff5fab6bd99a099e797c8c0c504cb
#
_cell.length_a   1.000
_cell.length_b   1.000
_cell.length_c   1.000
_cell.angle_alpha   90.00
_cell.angle_beta   90.00
_cell.angle_gamma   90.00
#
_symmetry.space_group_name_H-M   'P 1'
#
loop_
_entity.id
_entity.type
_entity.pdbx_description
1 polymer ?
#
loop_
_entity_poly.entity_id
_entity_poly.type
_entity_poly.pdbx_seq_one_letter_code
_entity_poly.pdbx_strand_id
1 'polypeptide(L)' 'MMNCNANKSIECTVKQCAHHCDESNYCSLERILVGTHEANPTMDQCTDCKSFRKK' A
#
# COMPACT_ATOMS: atom_id res chain seq x y z
N MET A 1 19.92 -2.37 -9.23
CA MET A 1 19.58 -2.01 -7.89
C MET A 1 18.52 -0.96 -7.82
N MET A 2 17.58 -1.21 -7.03
CA MET A 2 16.44 -0.32 -6.93
C MET A 2 16.63 0.67 -5.85
N ASN A 3 16.44 1.89 -6.18
CA ASN A 3 16.39 2.92 -5.17
C ASN A 3 14.98 3.27 -4.94
N CYS A 4 14.39 2.67 -3.96
CA CYS A 4 13.04 3.08 -3.68
C CYS A 4 13.03 4.04 -2.51
N ASN A 5 12.15 5.03 -2.62
CA ASN A 5 11.97 6.00 -1.55
C ASN A 5 10.94 5.47 -0.58
N ALA A 6 11.38 4.59 0.29
CA ALA A 6 10.49 3.97 1.25
C ALA A 6 9.92 5.04 2.18
N ASN A 7 8.59 5.13 2.21
CA ASN A 7 7.93 6.03 3.13
C ASN A 7 7.66 5.29 4.42
N LYS A 8 8.44 5.64 5.46
CA LYS A 8 8.34 4.92 6.73
C LYS A 8 7.02 5.13 7.44
N SER A 9 6.21 6.05 6.96
CA SER A 9 4.88 6.26 7.51
C SER A 9 3.83 5.36 6.89
N ILE A 10 4.18 4.64 5.82
CA ILE A 10 3.24 3.77 5.13
C ILE A 10 3.85 2.38 5.03
N GLU A 11 3.58 1.60 6.04
CA GLU A 11 4.06 0.22 6.05
C GLU A 11 3.17 -0.61 5.14
N CYS A 12 3.77 -1.41 4.27
CA CYS A 12 3.04 -2.16 3.26
C CYS A 12 3.73 -3.48 3.01
N THR A 13 2.95 -4.54 3.01
CA THR A 13 3.48 -5.88 2.76
C THR A 13 3.03 -6.44 1.42
N VAL A 14 2.37 -5.63 0.60
CA VAL A 14 1.80 -6.10 -0.67
C VAL A 14 2.87 -6.05 -1.75
N LYS A 15 3.56 -7.15 -1.94
CA LYS A 15 4.69 -7.20 -2.87
C LYS A 15 4.25 -7.14 -4.32
N GLN A 16 2.98 -7.35 -4.59
CA GLN A 16 2.44 -7.29 -5.94
C GLN A 16 2.17 -5.86 -6.40
N CYS A 17 2.34 -4.90 -5.50
CA CYS A 17 2.08 -3.51 -5.82
C CYS A 17 3.32 -2.86 -6.43
N ALA A 18 3.12 -2.08 -7.49
CA ALA A 18 4.22 -1.40 -8.15
C ALA A 18 4.88 -0.34 -7.28
N HIS A 19 4.15 0.15 -6.28
CA HIS A 19 4.67 1.18 -5.38
C HIS A 19 5.33 0.61 -4.13
N HIS A 20 5.33 -0.71 -3.99
CA HIS A 20 5.96 -1.36 -2.85
C HIS A 20 7.47 -1.36 -3.01
N CYS A 21 8.17 -1.03 -1.93
CA CYS A 21 9.63 -1.11 -1.91
C CYS A 21 10.03 -2.54 -1.61
N ASP A 22 10.63 -3.20 -2.60
CA ASP A 22 10.95 -4.62 -2.45
C ASP A 22 11.97 -4.90 -1.36
N GLU A 23 12.77 -3.92 -1.02
CA GLU A 23 13.82 -4.10 -0.02
C GLU A 23 13.30 -3.93 1.40
N SER A 24 12.11 -3.43 1.54
CA SER A 24 11.52 -3.24 2.86
C SER A 24 10.01 -3.23 2.69
N ASN A 25 9.30 -3.38 3.79
CA ASN A 25 7.85 -3.43 3.73
C ASN A 25 7.26 -2.05 3.92
N TYR A 26 7.54 -1.17 2.95
CA TYR A 26 7.02 0.19 2.97
C TYR A 26 6.58 0.58 1.57
N CYS A 27 5.63 1.48 1.51
CA CYS A 27 5.19 2.06 0.26
C CYS A 27 6.12 3.19 -0.13
N SER A 28 6.24 3.44 -1.43
CA SER A 28 7.11 4.52 -1.91
C SER A 28 6.35 5.80 -2.21
N LEU A 29 5.04 5.82 -2.02
CA LEU A 29 4.23 7.01 -2.27
C LEU A 29 4.29 7.95 -1.09
N GLU A 30 4.05 9.23 -1.34
CA GLU A 30 3.98 10.21 -0.26
C GLU A 30 2.72 10.04 0.57
N ARG A 31 1.66 9.58 -0.06
CA ARG A 31 0.40 9.30 0.62
C ARG A 31 -0.36 8.27 -0.18
N ILE A 32 -1.29 7.62 0.47
CA ILE A 32 -2.16 6.67 -0.21
C ILE A 32 -3.60 6.99 0.16
N LEU A 33 -4.50 6.50 -0.66
CA LEU A 33 -5.93 6.62 -0.38
C LEU A 33 -6.41 5.27 0.10
N VAL A 34 -6.92 5.23 1.31
CA VAL A 34 -7.49 4.01 1.87
C VAL A 34 -9.00 4.14 1.83
N GLY A 35 -9.65 3.15 1.29
CA GLY A 35 -11.09 3.14 1.19
C GLY A 35 -11.64 1.76 1.53
N THR A 36 -12.85 1.53 1.13
CA THR A 36 -13.51 0.26 1.41
C THR A 36 -14.40 -0.12 0.25
N HIS A 37 -14.60 -1.42 0.08
CA HIS A 37 -15.53 -1.95 -0.90
C HIS A 37 -16.85 -2.33 -0.23
N GLU A 38 -17.02 -1.98 1.05
CA GLU A 38 -18.23 -2.31 1.82
C GLU A 38 -18.96 -1.04 2.21
N ALA A 39 -20.26 -1.14 2.34
CA ALA A 39 -21.04 0.00 2.81
C ALA A 39 -20.73 0.31 4.26
N ASN A 40 -20.54 -0.72 5.07
CA ASN A 40 -20.29 -0.58 6.50
C ASN A 40 -19.15 -1.51 6.90
N PRO A 41 -17.91 -1.10 6.66
CA PRO A 41 -16.78 -1.96 6.98
C PRO A 41 -16.66 -2.18 8.49
N THR A 42 -16.47 -3.43 8.87
CA THR A 42 -16.34 -3.80 10.28
C THR A 42 -15.04 -4.55 10.58
N MET A 43 -14.26 -4.87 9.55
CA MET A 43 -13.02 -5.61 9.72
C MET A 43 -11.95 -5.01 8.83
N ASP A 44 -10.70 -5.29 9.16
CA ASP A 44 -9.60 -4.79 8.35
C ASP A 44 -9.61 -5.37 6.94
N GLN A 45 -10.15 -6.55 6.74
CA GLN A 45 -10.26 -7.12 5.39
C GLN A 45 -11.23 -6.33 4.51
N CYS A 46 -12.01 -5.46 5.10
CA CYS A 46 -12.95 -4.65 4.34
C CYS A 46 -12.34 -3.34 3.86
N THR A 47 -11.08 -3.12 4.12
CA THR A 47 -10.41 -1.89 3.72
C THR A 47 -9.44 -2.17 2.58
N ASP A 48 -9.31 -1.21 1.70
CA ASP A 48 -8.49 -1.35 0.50
C ASP A 48 -7.60 -0.15 0.33
N CYS A 49 -6.39 -0.39 -0.14
CA CYS A 49 -5.53 0.68 -0.58
C CYS A 49 -5.95 1.03 -2.01
N LYS A 50 -6.55 2.19 -2.18
CA LYS A 50 -7.03 2.61 -3.49
C LYS A 50 -5.89 3.10 -4.37
N SER A 51 -4.70 3.23 -3.81
CA SER A 51 -3.52 3.61 -4.57
C SER A 51 -2.75 2.39 -5.07
N PHE A 52 -3.26 1.19 -4.81
CA PHE A 52 -2.63 -0.04 -5.28
C PHE A 52 -2.52 -0.05 -6.80
N ARG A 53 -1.35 -0.46 -7.29
CA ARG A 53 -1.15 -0.62 -8.73
C ARG A 53 -0.42 -1.94 -8.94
N LYS A 54 -1.05 -2.85 -9.64
CA LYS A 54 -0.46 -4.14 -9.91
C LYS A 54 0.75 -3.98 -10.81
N LYS A 55 1.80 -4.70 -10.51
CA LYS A 55 3.01 -4.72 -11.35
C LYS A 55 2.73 -5.27 -12.73
#